data_1716a9184a03a9597891fb2dbdef3e7f
#
_entry.id   1716a9184a03a9597891fb2dbdef3e7f
#
_cell.length_a   1.000
_cell.length_b   1.000
_cell.length_c   1.000
_cell.angle_alpha   90.00
_cell.angle_beta   90.00
_cell.angle_gamma   90.00
#
_symmetry.space_group_name_H-M   'P 1'
#
loop_
_entity.id
_entity.type
_entity.pdbx_description
1 polymer ?
#
loop_
_entity_poly.entity_id
_entity_poly.type
_entity_poly.pdbx_seq_one_letter_code
_entity_poly.pdbx_strand_id
1 'polypeptide(L)'
;MIEGIVKHYGLYPQLDMVMEECGELICVCTDLLASSARAGCIDRKLIEDNKDNLIEGLAHVKNTILSVCYLLYIPTSKLREDNNAPVIESVWGDVERQLLSLCSSCGFLIKCCNKVERADGVGYKTQITEEVALTNLTNAMRHVFIGIDRLCILLGISETQIDRVIAESDRSAYELIIRTYTAAHCRSDGKENE
;
A
#
# COMPACT_ATOMS: atom_id res chain seq x y z
N MET A 1 7.88 -3.99 15.33
CA MET A 1 7.51 -2.57 15.19
C MET A 1 6.11 -2.43 14.61
N ILE A 2 5.83 -3.02 13.47
CA ILE A 2 4.49 -3.06 12.82
C ILE A 2 3.36 -3.45 13.80
N GLU A 3 3.53 -4.46 14.63
CA GLU A 3 2.53 -4.94 15.58
C GLU A 3 2.04 -3.86 16.57
N GLY A 4 2.96 -3.03 17.07
CA GLY A 4 2.62 -1.94 17.99
C GLY A 4 1.84 -0.82 17.30
N ILE A 5 2.22 -0.46 16.08
CA ILE A 5 1.56 0.56 15.26
C ILE A 5 0.14 0.12 14.92
N VAL A 6 0.01 -1.10 14.40
CA VAL A 6 -1.25 -1.65 13.91
C VAL A 6 -2.26 -1.85 15.05
N LYS A 7 -1.82 -2.34 16.22
CA LYS A 7 -2.68 -2.46 17.41
C LYS A 7 -3.12 -1.11 17.97
N HIS A 8 -2.31 -0.07 17.77
CA HIS A 8 -2.65 1.28 18.24
C HIS A 8 -3.79 1.90 17.42
N TYR A 9 -3.74 1.77 16.10
CA TYR A 9 -4.72 2.41 15.21
C TYR A 9 -5.96 1.55 14.92
N GLY A 10 -5.84 0.23 14.84
CA GLY A 10 -6.93 -0.70 14.48
C GLY A 10 -7.20 -0.79 12.99
N LEU A 11 -8.27 -1.54 12.61
CA LEU A 11 -8.52 -1.91 11.21
C LEU A 11 -8.92 -0.74 10.32
N TYR A 12 -9.90 0.09 10.72
CA TYR A 12 -10.43 1.14 9.84
C TYR A 12 -9.39 2.19 9.48
N PRO A 13 -8.62 2.78 10.42
CA PRO A 13 -7.53 3.65 10.06
C PRO A 13 -6.48 3.01 9.15
N GLN A 14 -6.27 1.70 9.24
CA GLN A 14 -5.37 0.99 8.32
C GLN A 14 -5.99 0.82 6.93
N LEU A 15 -7.31 0.67 6.81
CA LEU A 15 -8.00 0.68 5.52
C LEU A 15 -7.96 2.07 4.88
N ASP A 16 -8.15 3.14 5.67
CA ASP A 16 -7.98 4.53 5.21
C ASP A 16 -6.56 4.76 4.68
N MET A 17 -5.53 4.32 5.41
CA MET A 17 -4.14 4.39 4.95
C MET A 17 -3.91 3.62 3.65
N VAL A 18 -4.48 2.41 3.49
CA VAL A 18 -4.40 1.69 2.20
C VAL A 18 -5.01 2.50 1.06
N MET A 19 -6.13 3.17 1.30
CA MET A 19 -6.79 3.99 0.27
C MET A 19 -5.96 5.21 -0.10
N GLU A 20 -5.36 5.89 0.89
CA GLU A 20 -4.48 7.04 0.70
C GLU A 20 -3.23 6.66 -0.09
N GLU A 21 -2.47 5.66 0.37
CA GLU A 21 -1.24 5.20 -0.27
C GLU A 21 -1.48 4.65 -1.70
N CYS A 22 -2.60 3.93 -1.92
CA CYS A 22 -3.00 3.53 -3.27
C CYS A 22 -3.30 4.74 -4.16
N GLY A 23 -3.92 5.79 -3.63
CA GLY A 23 -4.18 7.03 -4.34
C GLY A 23 -2.88 7.74 -4.74
N GLU A 24 -1.91 7.84 -3.83
CA GLU A 24 -0.61 8.44 -4.08
C GLU A 24 0.19 7.64 -5.12
N LEU A 25 0.22 6.32 -5.00
CA LEU A 25 0.88 5.46 -6.00
C LEU A 25 0.25 5.60 -7.39
N ILE A 26 -1.09 5.72 -7.49
CA ILE A 26 -1.77 6.00 -8.76
C ILE A 26 -1.29 7.33 -9.35
N CYS A 27 -1.13 8.38 -8.53
CA CYS A 27 -0.60 9.67 -8.99
C CYS A 27 0.82 9.51 -9.55
N VAL A 28 1.72 8.86 -8.83
CA VAL A 28 3.11 8.62 -9.30
C VAL A 28 3.12 7.85 -10.62
N CYS A 29 2.33 6.77 -10.73
CA CYS A 29 2.24 5.98 -11.95
C CYS A 29 1.67 6.78 -13.13
N THR A 30 0.62 7.59 -12.89
CA THR A 30 -0.02 8.39 -13.95
C THR A 30 0.87 9.54 -14.42
N ASP A 31 1.68 10.13 -13.55
CA ASP A 31 2.67 11.16 -13.92
C ASP A 31 3.78 10.57 -14.81
N LEU A 32 4.25 9.36 -14.50
CA LEU A 32 5.17 8.61 -15.33
C LEU A 32 4.57 8.32 -16.72
N LEU A 33 3.33 7.82 -16.77
CA LEU A 33 2.62 7.53 -18.02
C LEU A 33 2.37 8.80 -18.85
N ALA A 34 2.00 9.92 -18.22
CA ALA A 34 1.80 11.19 -18.90
C ALA A 34 3.11 11.76 -19.44
N SER A 35 4.22 11.58 -18.72
CA SER A 35 5.55 12.00 -19.16
C SER A 35 6.04 11.13 -20.31
N SER A 36 5.80 9.82 -20.26
CA SER A 36 6.02 8.89 -21.36
C SER A 36 5.26 9.28 -22.63
N ALA A 37 3.96 9.57 -22.50
CA ALA A 37 3.13 9.97 -23.63
C ALA A 37 3.66 11.25 -24.31
N ARG A 38 4.20 12.20 -23.53
CA ARG A 38 4.83 13.42 -24.07
C ARG A 38 6.18 13.15 -24.76
N ALA A 39 6.95 12.19 -24.25
CA ALA A 39 8.24 11.79 -24.81
C ALA A 39 8.12 10.80 -25.97
N GLY A 40 6.93 10.22 -26.19
CA GLY A 40 6.68 9.18 -27.20
C GLY A 40 7.05 7.75 -26.76
N CYS A 41 7.67 7.58 -25.62
CA CYS A 41 7.98 6.28 -25.01
C CYS A 41 8.37 6.43 -23.53
N ILE A 42 8.20 5.37 -22.74
CA ILE A 42 8.93 5.22 -21.46
C ILE A 42 10.38 4.84 -21.81
N ASP A 43 11.32 5.67 -21.39
CA ASP A 43 12.74 5.36 -21.49
C ASP A 43 13.35 5.12 -20.09
N ARG A 44 14.57 4.59 -20.10
CA ARG A 44 15.31 4.29 -18.88
C ARG A 44 15.57 5.56 -18.04
N LYS A 45 15.83 6.69 -18.69
CA LYS A 45 16.12 7.94 -18.01
C LYS A 45 14.91 8.44 -17.24
N LEU A 46 13.73 8.42 -17.85
CA LEU A 46 12.49 8.83 -17.19
C LEU A 46 12.21 7.99 -15.93
N ILE A 47 12.45 6.67 -15.99
CA ILE A 47 12.32 5.81 -14.83
C ILE A 47 13.36 6.13 -13.75
N GLU A 48 14.64 6.27 -14.11
CA GLU A 48 15.68 6.59 -13.13
C GLU A 48 15.44 7.95 -12.46
N ASP A 49 14.95 8.96 -13.18
CA ASP A 49 14.64 10.29 -12.66
C ASP A 49 13.46 10.27 -11.65
N ASN A 50 12.59 9.24 -11.70
CA ASN A 50 11.43 9.10 -10.84
C ASN A 50 11.47 7.86 -9.92
N LYS A 51 12.60 7.16 -9.89
CA LYS A 51 12.74 5.85 -9.25
C LYS A 51 12.50 5.89 -7.75
N ASP A 52 13.00 6.91 -7.08
CA ASP A 52 12.88 7.03 -5.63
C ASP A 52 11.41 7.23 -5.22
N ASN A 53 10.67 8.12 -5.90
CA ASN A 53 9.24 8.32 -5.66
C ASN A 53 8.43 7.04 -5.92
N LEU A 54 8.81 6.29 -6.97
CA LEU A 54 8.14 5.03 -7.28
C LEU A 54 8.43 3.97 -6.22
N ILE A 55 9.68 3.83 -5.77
CA ILE A 55 10.06 2.91 -4.69
C ILE A 55 9.29 3.24 -3.40
N GLU A 56 9.21 4.52 -3.05
CA GLU A 56 8.48 5.01 -1.87
C GLU A 56 7.00 4.64 -1.96
N GLY A 57 6.30 4.97 -3.05
CA GLY A 57 4.90 4.63 -3.22
C GLY A 57 4.62 3.11 -3.22
N LEU A 58 5.48 2.32 -3.87
CA LEU A 58 5.38 0.85 -3.86
C LEU A 58 5.57 0.29 -2.44
N ALA A 59 6.54 0.83 -1.69
CA ALA A 59 6.85 0.40 -0.32
C ALA A 59 5.71 0.73 0.64
N HIS A 60 5.14 1.94 0.57
CA HIS A 60 4.04 2.38 1.42
C HIS A 60 2.78 1.54 1.21
N VAL A 61 2.37 1.32 -0.05
CA VAL A 61 1.24 0.43 -0.36
C VAL A 61 1.49 -0.99 0.13
N LYS A 62 2.71 -1.53 -0.07
CA LYS A 62 3.07 -2.87 0.43
C LYS A 62 2.98 -2.95 1.95
N ASN A 63 3.47 -1.93 2.67
CA ASN A 63 3.45 -1.86 4.12
C ASN A 63 2.03 -1.81 4.69
N THR A 64 1.17 -0.96 4.13
CA THR A 64 -0.23 -0.85 4.58
C THR A 64 -1.03 -2.12 4.32
N ILE A 65 -0.81 -2.80 3.18
CA ILE A 65 -1.39 -4.12 2.91
C ILE A 65 -0.94 -5.15 3.96
N LEU A 66 0.35 -5.19 4.31
CA LEU A 66 0.87 -6.10 5.35
C LEU A 66 0.26 -5.81 6.72
N SER A 67 0.04 -4.54 7.04
CA SER A 67 -0.63 -4.09 8.26
C SER A 67 -2.09 -4.60 8.35
N VAL A 68 -2.84 -4.49 7.26
CA VAL A 68 -4.21 -5.03 7.17
C VAL A 68 -4.20 -6.56 7.27
N CYS A 69 -3.27 -7.23 6.59
CA CYS A 69 -3.11 -8.69 6.70
C CYS A 69 -2.86 -9.15 8.14
N TYR A 70 -2.03 -8.41 8.87
CA TYR A 70 -1.77 -8.69 10.28
C TYR A 70 -3.06 -8.59 11.12
N LEU A 71 -3.84 -7.51 10.96
CA LEU A 71 -5.09 -7.30 11.70
C LEU A 71 -6.17 -8.35 11.39
N LEU A 72 -6.24 -8.78 10.14
CA LEU A 72 -7.22 -9.76 9.67
C LEU A 72 -6.74 -11.22 9.77
N TYR A 73 -5.54 -11.44 10.35
CA TYR A 73 -4.91 -12.76 10.46
C TYR A 73 -4.75 -13.47 9.10
N ILE A 74 -4.52 -12.70 8.03
CA ILE A 74 -4.30 -13.22 6.67
C ILE A 74 -2.81 -13.57 6.54
N PRO A 75 -2.44 -14.84 6.30
CA PRO A 75 -1.06 -15.20 6.04
C PRO A 75 -0.52 -14.52 4.78
N THR A 76 0.66 -13.91 4.86
CA THR A 76 1.28 -13.22 3.71
C THR A 76 1.59 -14.15 2.53
N SER A 77 1.71 -15.47 2.78
CA SER A 77 1.81 -16.48 1.73
C SER A 77 0.61 -16.45 0.77
N LYS A 78 -0.60 -16.15 1.27
CA LYS A 78 -1.80 -16.02 0.43
C LYS A 78 -1.73 -14.87 -0.58
N LEU A 79 -0.88 -13.86 -0.32
CA LEU A 79 -0.67 -12.76 -1.27
C LEU A 79 0.22 -13.16 -2.45
N ARG A 80 0.96 -14.27 -2.33
CA ARG A 80 1.95 -14.75 -3.32
C ARG A 80 1.53 -16.03 -4.05
N GLU A 81 0.38 -16.61 -3.74
CA GLU A 81 -0.06 -17.96 -4.18
C GLU A 81 -0.27 -18.15 -5.70
N ASP A 82 -0.04 -17.16 -6.57
CA ASP A 82 -0.20 -17.31 -8.04
C ASP A 82 1.00 -16.77 -8.84
N ASN A 83 2.22 -16.83 -8.31
CA ASN A 83 3.43 -16.34 -9.00
C ASN A 83 3.91 -17.23 -10.18
N ASN A 84 3.05 -18.12 -10.72
CA ASN A 84 3.33 -18.90 -11.93
C ASN A 84 3.11 -18.11 -13.24
N ALA A 85 2.93 -16.80 -13.18
CA ALA A 85 2.90 -16.00 -14.39
C ALA A 85 4.28 -16.00 -15.04
N PRO A 86 4.39 -16.22 -16.37
CA PRO A 86 5.65 -16.28 -17.05
C PRO A 86 6.46 -15.01 -16.80
N VAL A 87 7.77 -15.18 -16.57
CA VAL A 87 8.72 -14.06 -16.54
C VAL A 87 8.64 -13.39 -17.91
N ILE A 88 8.06 -12.21 -17.97
CA ILE A 88 7.98 -11.45 -19.22
C ILE A 88 9.37 -10.88 -19.44
N GLU A 89 10.03 -11.29 -20.51
CA GLU A 89 11.28 -10.67 -20.95
C GLU A 89 11.03 -9.18 -21.18
N SER A 90 11.85 -8.34 -20.51
CA SER A 90 11.64 -6.91 -20.37
C SER A 90 11.64 -6.18 -21.71
N VAL A 91 10.45 -5.83 -22.18
CA VAL A 91 10.26 -4.81 -23.20
C VAL A 91 9.61 -3.60 -22.52
N TRP A 92 10.06 -2.39 -22.79
CA TRP A 92 9.54 -1.16 -22.17
C TRP A 92 8.01 -0.98 -22.29
N GLY A 93 7.39 -1.53 -23.33
CA GLY A 93 5.93 -1.61 -23.45
C GLY A 93 5.24 -2.46 -22.36
N ASP A 94 5.99 -3.33 -21.69
CA ASP A 94 5.49 -4.11 -20.56
C ASP A 94 5.49 -3.27 -19.28
N VAL A 95 6.40 -2.29 -19.14
CA VAL A 95 6.41 -1.34 -18.01
C VAL A 95 5.15 -0.47 -18.04
N GLU A 96 4.80 0.14 -19.18
CA GLU A 96 3.56 0.91 -19.32
C GLU A 96 2.32 0.08 -18.98
N ARG A 97 2.23 -1.11 -19.53
CA ARG A 97 1.12 -2.04 -19.27
C ARG A 97 1.05 -2.42 -17.79
N GLN A 98 2.22 -2.63 -17.16
CA GLN A 98 2.28 -2.99 -15.75
C GLN A 98 1.90 -1.81 -14.84
N LEU A 99 2.31 -0.58 -15.16
CA LEU A 99 1.88 0.63 -14.46
C LEU A 99 0.36 0.81 -14.55
N LEU A 100 -0.23 0.70 -15.75
CA LEU A 100 -1.68 0.77 -15.95
C LEU A 100 -2.43 -0.34 -15.19
N SER A 101 -1.91 -1.56 -15.21
CA SER A 101 -2.48 -2.70 -14.47
C SER A 101 -2.43 -2.46 -12.96
N LEU A 102 -1.32 -1.91 -12.45
CA LEU A 102 -1.16 -1.59 -11.03
C LEU A 102 -2.13 -0.48 -10.61
N CYS A 103 -2.26 0.61 -11.38
CA CYS A 103 -3.25 1.66 -11.14
C CYS A 103 -4.68 1.09 -11.05
N SER A 104 -5.04 0.21 -11.98
CA SER A 104 -6.36 -0.44 -11.97
C SER A 104 -6.57 -1.31 -10.73
N SER A 105 -5.53 -2.06 -10.32
CA SER A 105 -5.56 -2.91 -9.12
C SER A 105 -5.67 -2.08 -7.84
N CYS A 106 -4.94 -0.97 -7.73
CA CYS A 106 -5.05 -0.02 -6.61
C CYS A 106 -6.46 0.59 -6.54
N GLY A 107 -7.02 1.05 -7.67
CA GLY A 107 -8.39 1.56 -7.71
C GLY A 107 -9.44 0.52 -7.29
N PHE A 108 -9.22 -0.76 -7.65
CA PHE A 108 -10.09 -1.86 -7.20
C PHE A 108 -9.91 -2.14 -5.69
N LEU A 109 -8.68 -2.06 -5.16
CA LEU A 109 -8.40 -2.22 -3.73
C LEU A 109 -9.08 -1.13 -2.91
N ILE A 110 -8.98 0.14 -3.29
CA ILE A 110 -9.71 1.28 -2.68
C ILE A 110 -11.21 0.98 -2.61
N LYS A 111 -11.80 0.50 -3.70
CA LYS A 111 -13.22 0.11 -3.73
C LYS A 111 -13.54 -1.02 -2.75
N CYS A 112 -12.63 -1.97 -2.56
CA CYS A 112 -12.82 -3.08 -1.62
C CYS A 112 -12.71 -2.63 -0.17
N CYS A 113 -11.77 -1.73 0.19
CA CYS A 113 -11.68 -1.11 1.51
C CYS A 113 -13.00 -0.43 1.89
N ASN A 114 -13.49 0.46 1.04
CA ASN A 114 -14.79 1.13 1.24
C ASN A 114 -15.97 0.14 1.41
N LYS A 115 -15.92 -1.05 0.80
CA LYS A 115 -16.99 -2.05 0.94
C LYS A 115 -16.92 -2.77 2.27
N VAL A 116 -15.73 -3.02 2.82
CA VAL A 116 -15.56 -3.59 4.16
C VAL A 116 -16.13 -2.65 5.21
N GLU A 117 -15.79 -1.37 5.17
CA GLU A 117 -16.32 -0.36 6.09
C GLU A 117 -17.86 -0.29 6.05
N ARG A 118 -18.43 -0.31 4.85
CA ARG A 118 -19.90 -0.28 4.68
C ARG A 118 -20.59 -1.58 5.09
N ALA A 119 -19.93 -2.73 4.97
CA ALA A 119 -20.48 -4.02 5.40
C ALA A 119 -20.57 -4.10 6.93
N ASP A 120 -19.64 -3.45 7.64
CA ASP A 120 -19.65 -3.33 9.10
C ASP A 120 -20.53 -2.16 9.63
N GLY A 121 -21.25 -1.50 8.74
CA GLY A 121 -22.22 -0.46 9.10
C GLY A 121 -21.67 0.95 9.16
N VAL A 122 -20.42 1.16 8.72
CA VAL A 122 -19.84 2.49 8.56
C VAL A 122 -20.34 3.13 7.26
N GLY A 123 -21.07 4.21 7.36
CA GLY A 123 -21.62 4.92 6.19
C GLY A 123 -22.85 4.27 5.56
N TYR A 124 -22.95 4.30 4.22
CA TYR A 124 -24.07 3.73 3.49
C TYR A 124 -24.02 2.20 3.44
N LYS A 125 -25.12 1.53 3.80
CA LYS A 125 -25.21 0.05 3.74
C LYS A 125 -24.92 -0.48 2.34
N THR A 126 -24.13 -1.55 2.30
CA THR A 126 -23.91 -2.38 1.11
C THR A 126 -24.84 -3.59 1.12
N GLN A 127 -25.11 -4.17 -0.06
CA GLN A 127 -25.88 -5.43 -0.18
C GLN A 127 -25.00 -6.67 -0.01
N ILE A 128 -23.69 -6.52 0.11
CA ILE A 128 -22.76 -7.64 0.30
C ILE A 128 -22.56 -7.93 1.79
N THR A 129 -22.36 -9.20 2.12
CA THR A 129 -22.02 -9.62 3.48
C THR A 129 -20.56 -9.24 3.80
N GLU A 130 -20.25 -9.12 5.09
CA GLU A 130 -18.89 -8.88 5.58
C GLU A 130 -17.90 -9.94 5.04
N GLU A 131 -18.26 -11.22 5.06
CA GLU A 131 -17.44 -12.32 4.54
C GLU A 131 -17.09 -12.13 3.06
N VAL A 132 -18.07 -11.74 2.24
CA VAL A 132 -17.84 -11.46 0.81
C VAL A 132 -16.96 -10.20 0.63
N ALA A 133 -17.16 -9.17 1.47
CA ALA A 133 -16.34 -7.97 1.45
C ALA A 133 -14.87 -8.26 1.79
N LEU A 134 -14.62 -9.05 2.85
CA LEU A 134 -13.27 -9.46 3.27
C LEU A 134 -12.59 -10.38 2.23
N THR A 135 -13.34 -11.29 1.61
CA THR A 135 -12.84 -12.13 0.52
C THR A 135 -12.40 -11.27 -0.67
N ASN A 136 -13.22 -10.29 -1.07
CA ASN A 136 -12.88 -9.38 -2.15
C ASN A 136 -11.68 -8.51 -1.81
N LEU A 137 -11.58 -8.02 -0.57
CA LEU A 137 -10.44 -7.26 -0.08
C LEU A 137 -9.15 -8.09 -0.18
N THR A 138 -9.16 -9.32 0.31
CA THR A 138 -8.00 -10.23 0.26
C THR A 138 -7.54 -10.47 -1.19
N ASN A 139 -8.47 -10.70 -2.12
CA ASN A 139 -8.14 -10.86 -3.53
C ASN A 139 -7.58 -9.57 -4.15
N ALA A 140 -8.14 -8.43 -3.80
CA ALA A 140 -7.66 -7.13 -4.28
C ALA A 140 -6.23 -6.82 -3.77
N MET A 141 -5.96 -7.05 -2.48
CA MET A 141 -4.62 -6.93 -1.89
C MET A 141 -3.61 -7.84 -2.61
N ARG A 142 -3.99 -9.09 -2.90
CA ARG A 142 -3.14 -10.02 -3.66
C ARG A 142 -2.79 -9.48 -5.06
N HIS A 143 -3.77 -8.94 -5.79
CA HIS A 143 -3.52 -8.39 -7.13
C HIS A 143 -2.55 -7.20 -7.10
N VAL A 144 -2.70 -6.30 -6.13
CA VAL A 144 -1.77 -5.17 -5.95
C VAL A 144 -0.39 -5.69 -5.58
N PHE A 145 -0.28 -6.62 -4.63
CA PHE A 145 0.99 -7.18 -4.16
C PHE A 145 1.78 -7.84 -5.30
N ILE A 146 1.12 -8.69 -6.11
CA ILE A 146 1.72 -9.29 -7.31
C ILE A 146 2.10 -8.22 -8.34
N GLY A 147 1.27 -7.18 -8.50
CA GLY A 147 1.55 -6.06 -9.39
C GLY A 147 2.82 -5.32 -9.01
N ILE A 148 3.02 -5.06 -7.71
CA ILE A 148 4.23 -4.46 -7.15
C ILE A 148 5.45 -5.33 -7.44
N ASP A 149 5.39 -6.62 -7.09
CA ASP A 149 6.51 -7.56 -7.29
C ASP A 149 6.92 -7.64 -8.78
N ARG A 150 5.96 -7.69 -9.70
CA ARG A 150 6.22 -7.69 -11.15
C ARG A 150 6.89 -6.40 -11.63
N LEU A 151 6.39 -5.25 -11.18
CA LEU A 151 6.97 -3.95 -11.54
C LEU A 151 8.40 -3.83 -11.00
N CYS A 152 8.65 -4.27 -9.77
CA CYS A 152 9.99 -4.32 -9.18
C CYS A 152 10.95 -5.16 -10.03
N ILE A 153 10.53 -6.35 -10.49
CA ILE A 153 11.33 -7.20 -11.38
C ILE A 153 11.65 -6.48 -12.70
N LEU A 154 10.65 -5.89 -13.34
CA LEU A 154 10.82 -5.17 -14.62
C LEU A 154 11.78 -3.98 -14.51
N LEU A 155 11.76 -3.28 -13.39
CA LEU A 155 12.56 -2.07 -13.16
C LEU A 155 13.89 -2.33 -12.44
N GLY A 156 14.18 -3.59 -12.08
CA GLY A 156 15.38 -3.94 -11.31
C GLY A 156 15.41 -3.31 -9.92
N ILE A 157 14.22 -3.13 -9.30
CA ILE A 157 14.06 -2.69 -7.91
C ILE A 157 14.20 -3.91 -7.02
N SER A 158 15.17 -3.90 -6.11
CA SER A 158 15.39 -5.02 -5.19
C SER A 158 14.40 -5.00 -4.01
N GLU A 159 14.10 -6.17 -3.46
CA GLU A 159 13.29 -6.28 -2.24
C GLU A 159 13.93 -5.50 -1.08
N THR A 160 15.26 -5.48 -0.98
CA THR A 160 15.98 -4.71 0.04
C THR A 160 15.78 -3.19 -0.05
N GLN A 161 15.54 -2.64 -1.25
CA GLN A 161 15.21 -1.23 -1.41
C GLN A 161 13.81 -0.93 -0.85
N ILE A 162 12.84 -1.76 -1.15
CA ILE A 162 11.47 -1.68 -0.61
C ILE A 162 11.48 -1.84 0.92
N ASP A 163 12.14 -2.88 1.44
CA ASP A 163 12.18 -3.16 2.88
C ASP A 163 12.86 -2.04 3.68
N ARG A 164 13.86 -1.36 3.10
CA ARG A 164 14.48 -0.19 3.74
C ARG A 164 13.49 0.94 3.93
N VAL A 165 12.71 1.29 2.91
CA VAL A 165 11.70 2.35 3.01
C VAL A 165 10.61 1.98 4.01
N ILE A 166 10.14 0.73 4.01
CA ILE A 166 9.19 0.22 5.01
C ILE A 166 9.75 0.39 6.42
N ALA A 167 11.00 0.00 6.66
CA ALA A 167 11.62 0.09 7.97
C ALA A 167 11.80 1.54 8.45
N GLU A 168 12.08 2.47 7.55
CA GLU A 168 12.20 3.90 7.83
C GLU A 168 10.82 4.51 8.19
N SER A 169 9.79 4.18 7.42
CA SER A 169 8.39 4.59 7.66
C SER A 169 7.88 4.06 9.00
N ASP A 170 8.06 2.77 9.29
CA ASP A 170 7.66 2.15 10.55
C ASP A 170 8.33 2.80 11.77
N ARG A 171 9.62 3.14 11.64
CA ARG A 171 10.36 3.82 12.71
C ARG A 171 9.77 5.19 12.99
N SER A 172 9.51 5.98 11.95
CA SER A 172 8.93 7.32 12.06
C SER A 172 7.54 7.29 12.70
N ALA A 173 6.69 6.37 12.30
CA ALA A 173 5.36 6.18 12.87
C ALA A 173 5.42 5.75 14.35
N TYR A 174 6.33 4.84 14.70
CA TYR A 174 6.52 4.40 16.09
C TYR A 174 7.04 5.53 17.01
N GLU A 175 7.99 6.35 16.54
CA GLU A 175 8.47 7.52 17.27
C GLU A 175 7.36 8.53 17.51
N LEU A 176 6.48 8.75 16.52
CA LEU A 176 5.33 9.65 16.67
C LEU A 176 4.38 9.15 17.76
N ILE A 177 4.05 7.86 17.80
CA ILE A 177 3.21 7.24 18.82
C ILE A 177 3.82 7.47 20.21
N ILE A 178 5.12 7.20 20.39
CA ILE A 178 5.79 7.40 21.68
C ILE A 178 5.74 8.87 22.11
N ARG A 179 6.04 9.81 21.22
CA ARG A 179 5.99 11.26 21.54
C ARG A 179 4.60 11.69 21.96
N THR A 180 3.57 11.24 21.26
CA THR A 180 2.17 11.56 21.56
C THR A 180 1.76 10.99 22.93
N TYR A 181 2.13 9.74 23.21
CA TYR A 181 1.86 9.09 24.49
C TYR A 181 2.55 9.80 25.67
N THR A 182 3.84 10.15 25.52
CA THR A 182 4.61 10.87 26.52
C THR A 182 4.03 12.26 26.79
N ALA A 183 3.66 13.01 25.75
CA ALA A 183 3.06 14.33 25.88
C ALA A 183 1.68 14.29 26.59
N ALA A 184 0.90 13.24 26.37
CA ALA A 184 -0.38 13.05 27.06
C ALA A 184 -0.21 12.78 28.57
N HIS A 185 0.78 11.97 28.95
CA HIS A 185 1.06 11.63 30.36
C HIS A 185 1.69 12.80 31.13
N CYS A 186 2.57 13.59 30.52
CA CYS A 186 3.13 14.79 31.17
C CYS A 186 2.08 15.89 31.46
N ARG A 187 0.94 15.88 30.72
CA ARG A 187 -0.17 16.81 30.99
C ARG A 187 -1.09 16.36 32.13
N SER A 188 -1.20 15.05 32.37
CA SER A 188 -1.99 14.51 33.48
C SER A 188 -1.35 14.75 34.83
N ASP A 189 -0.02 14.65 34.92
CA ASP A 189 0.74 14.84 36.18
C ASP A 189 0.83 16.29 36.62
N GLY A 190 0.53 17.27 35.77
CA GLY A 190 0.50 18.69 36.09
C GLY A 190 -0.82 19.20 36.65
N LYS A 191 -1.88 18.39 36.72
CA LYS A 191 -3.21 18.80 37.20
C LYS A 191 -3.56 18.34 38.62
N GLU A 192 -2.70 17.58 39.28
CA GLU A 192 -2.94 17.11 40.64
C GLU A 192 -2.33 18.01 41.74
N ASN A 193 -1.75 19.16 41.37
CA ASN A 193 -1.09 20.11 42.34
C ASN A 193 -1.68 21.52 42.34
N GLU A 194 -2.98 21.71 42.05
CA GLU A 194 -3.68 22.98 42.29
C GLU A 194 -4.89 22.81 43.21
#